data_80c231985b5a42e13418afcbcef3830a
#
_entry.id   80c231985b5a42e13418afcbcef3830a
#
_cell.length_a   1.000
_cell.length_b   1.000
_cell.length_c   1.000
_cell.angle_alpha   90.00
_cell.angle_beta   90.00
_cell.angle_gamma   90.00
#
_symmetry.space_group_name_H-M   'P 1'
#
loop_
_entity.id
_entity.type
_entity.pdbx_description
1 polymer ?
#
loop_
_entity_poly.entity_id
_entity_poly.type
_entity_poly.pdbx_seq_one_letter_code
_entity_poly.pdbx_strand_id
1 'polypeptide(L)'
;VKAPGYGDRRKEMLKDIAILTGGQVISEELGLELKDTTMDMLGRAKSVKVQKENTVIVDGEGNKADIDARVAQIKAQIEETTSDFDKEKLQERLAKLAGGVAVIRVGAATETEMKEAKLRMEDALNATRAAVEEGVISGGGSAYIHASKEVAKLAASLTGDEKTGAEIILKALEAPLFHIANNAGLEGAVIINNVRESEVGTGYDALNEKYVNMVEAGILDLSLIHISEPTRLRCIS
;
A
#
# COMPACT_ATOMS: atom_id res chain seq x y z
N VAL A 1 9.69 -9.91 -22.22
CA VAL A 1 9.54 -9.43 -20.82
C VAL A 1 10.68 -8.47 -20.52
N LYS A 2 10.39 -7.35 -19.88
CA LYS A 2 11.44 -6.45 -19.40
C LYS A 2 12.05 -7.03 -18.12
N ALA A 3 13.39 -6.94 -17.98
CA ALA A 3 14.05 -7.29 -16.74
C ALA A 3 13.62 -6.34 -15.61
N PRO A 4 13.47 -6.83 -14.37
CA PRO A 4 13.06 -6.00 -13.24
C PRO A 4 14.20 -5.07 -12.80
N GLY A 5 13.88 -3.82 -12.47
CA GLY A 5 14.83 -2.84 -11.95
C GLY A 5 15.83 -2.31 -12.97
N TYR A 6 16.85 -1.60 -12.46
CA TYR A 6 17.92 -0.97 -13.23
C TYR A 6 19.28 -1.17 -12.55
N GLY A 7 20.36 -1.10 -13.33
CA GLY A 7 21.74 -1.17 -12.82
C GLY A 7 22.01 -2.45 -12.02
N ASP A 8 22.74 -2.33 -10.93
CA ASP A 8 23.14 -3.46 -10.08
C ASP A 8 21.93 -4.14 -9.40
N ARG A 9 20.89 -3.39 -9.10
CA ARG A 9 19.63 -3.97 -8.58
C ARG A 9 19.01 -4.95 -9.57
N ARG A 10 19.06 -4.67 -10.87
CA ARG A 10 18.60 -5.60 -11.91
C ARG A 10 19.37 -6.91 -11.85
N LYS A 11 20.69 -6.83 -11.72
CA LYS A 11 21.57 -8.01 -11.65
C LYS A 11 21.20 -8.87 -10.44
N GLU A 12 21.04 -8.24 -9.30
CA GLU A 12 20.67 -8.94 -8.06
C GLU A 12 19.28 -9.58 -8.12
N MET A 13 18.29 -8.89 -8.69
CA MET A 13 16.95 -9.46 -8.89
C MET A 13 16.95 -10.61 -9.90
N LEU A 14 17.77 -10.55 -10.96
CA LEU A 14 17.91 -11.66 -11.89
C LEU A 14 18.59 -12.86 -11.24
N LYS A 15 19.59 -12.65 -10.36
CA LYS A 15 20.19 -13.73 -9.55
C LYS A 15 19.16 -14.37 -8.61
N ASP A 16 18.31 -13.56 -7.97
CA ASP A 16 17.24 -14.06 -7.11
C ASP A 16 16.26 -14.96 -7.89
N ILE A 17 15.87 -14.55 -9.11
CA ILE A 17 15.02 -15.35 -9.99
C ILE A 17 15.71 -16.64 -10.43
N ALA A 18 17.00 -16.57 -10.79
CA ALA A 18 17.77 -17.74 -11.20
C ALA A 18 17.85 -18.78 -10.06
N ILE A 19 18.16 -18.33 -8.84
CA ILE A 19 18.20 -19.21 -7.65
C ILE A 19 16.83 -19.81 -7.38
N LEU A 20 15.77 -19.00 -7.43
CA LEU A 20 14.40 -19.46 -7.18
C LEU A 20 13.96 -20.53 -8.18
N THR A 21 14.37 -20.42 -9.43
CA THR A 21 13.94 -21.30 -10.53
C THR A 21 14.95 -22.40 -10.87
N GLY A 22 16.14 -22.37 -10.29
CA GLY A 22 17.23 -23.31 -10.60
C GLY A 22 17.87 -23.05 -11.95
N GLY A 23 17.73 -21.82 -12.48
CA GLY A 23 18.36 -21.41 -13.75
C GLY A 23 19.66 -20.64 -13.53
N GLN A 24 20.20 -20.10 -14.62
CA GLN A 24 21.42 -19.32 -14.64
C GLN A 24 21.19 -17.94 -15.28
N VAL A 25 21.79 -16.89 -14.73
CA VAL A 25 21.78 -15.55 -15.35
C VAL A 25 22.78 -15.53 -16.49
N ILE A 26 22.32 -15.19 -17.68
CA ILE A 26 23.18 -14.99 -18.86
C ILE A 26 23.57 -13.51 -18.89
N SER A 27 24.89 -13.24 -18.77
CA SER A 27 25.43 -11.90 -18.72
C SER A 27 26.83 -11.88 -19.33
N GLU A 28 27.15 -10.84 -20.09
CA GLU A 28 28.47 -10.63 -20.66
C GLU A 28 29.58 -10.54 -19.57
N GLU A 29 29.25 -10.03 -18.39
CA GLU A 29 30.17 -9.97 -17.24
C GLU A 29 30.56 -11.36 -16.73
N LEU A 30 29.71 -12.35 -16.94
CA LEU A 30 29.99 -13.76 -16.64
C LEU A 30 30.61 -14.52 -17.81
N GLY A 31 30.89 -13.82 -18.91
CA GLY A 31 31.40 -14.43 -20.14
C GLY A 31 30.38 -15.30 -20.89
N LEU A 32 29.09 -15.12 -20.60
CA LEU A 32 28.01 -15.90 -21.21
C LEU A 32 27.27 -15.05 -22.23
N GLU A 33 27.13 -15.59 -23.44
CA GLU A 33 26.34 -14.98 -24.50
C GLU A 33 25.02 -15.76 -24.73
N LEU A 34 23.99 -15.07 -25.18
CA LEU A 34 22.69 -15.69 -25.46
C LEU A 34 22.77 -16.82 -26.49
N LYS A 35 23.70 -16.73 -27.46
CA LYS A 35 23.90 -17.77 -28.50
C LYS A 35 24.38 -19.10 -27.92
N ASP A 36 25.06 -19.07 -26.77
CA ASP A 36 25.65 -20.26 -26.12
C ASP A 36 24.73 -20.84 -25.04
N THR A 37 23.50 -20.33 -24.92
CA THR A 37 22.53 -20.76 -23.91
C THR A 37 22.00 -22.17 -24.24
N THR A 38 22.12 -23.08 -23.28
CA THR A 38 21.61 -24.46 -23.36
C THR A 38 20.36 -24.63 -22.50
N MET A 39 19.64 -25.74 -22.68
CA MET A 39 18.42 -26.02 -21.94
C MET A 39 18.65 -26.19 -20.42
N ASP A 40 19.81 -26.62 -20.02
CA ASP A 40 20.18 -26.87 -18.63
C ASP A 40 20.37 -25.54 -17.85
N MET A 41 20.61 -24.42 -18.57
CA MET A 41 20.74 -23.08 -17.99
C MET A 41 19.38 -22.41 -17.73
N LEU A 42 18.30 -22.98 -18.25
CA LEU A 42 16.95 -22.46 -18.10
C LEU A 42 16.38 -22.88 -16.74
N GLY A 43 15.80 -21.92 -16.04
CA GLY A 43 15.06 -22.18 -14.79
C GLY A 43 13.71 -22.85 -15.07
N ARG A 44 13.15 -23.47 -14.03
CA ARG A 44 11.84 -24.13 -14.05
C ARG A 44 10.94 -23.60 -12.96
N ALA A 45 9.65 -23.56 -13.23
CA ALA A 45 8.61 -23.18 -12.29
C ALA A 45 7.30 -23.87 -12.63
N LYS A 46 6.45 -24.09 -11.65
CA LYS A 46 5.12 -24.69 -11.86
C LYS A 46 4.24 -23.84 -12.78
N SER A 47 4.27 -22.52 -12.63
CA SER A 47 3.60 -21.63 -13.56
C SER A 47 4.29 -20.27 -13.63
N VAL A 48 4.25 -19.66 -14.83
CA VAL A 48 4.73 -18.29 -15.05
C VAL A 48 3.64 -17.52 -15.77
N LYS A 49 3.16 -16.43 -15.17
CA LYS A 49 2.17 -15.53 -15.77
C LYS A 49 2.82 -14.21 -16.11
N VAL A 50 2.95 -13.92 -17.39
CA VAL A 50 3.52 -12.67 -17.90
C VAL A 50 2.40 -11.71 -18.25
N GLN A 51 2.43 -10.51 -17.67
CA GLN A 51 1.53 -9.41 -17.97
C GLN A 51 2.33 -8.17 -18.39
N LYS A 52 1.63 -7.11 -18.80
CA LYS A 52 2.27 -5.87 -19.27
C LYS A 52 3.19 -5.26 -18.19
N GLU A 53 2.70 -5.17 -16.97
CA GLU A 53 3.39 -4.50 -15.85
C GLU A 53 4.11 -5.49 -14.90
N ASN A 54 3.61 -6.73 -14.81
CA ASN A 54 4.08 -7.70 -13.84
C ASN A 54 4.33 -9.07 -14.47
N THR A 55 5.32 -9.79 -13.95
CA THR A 55 5.52 -11.20 -14.18
C THR A 55 5.48 -11.93 -12.86
N VAL A 56 4.59 -12.92 -12.76
CA VAL A 56 4.42 -13.73 -11.54
C VAL A 56 4.99 -15.12 -11.82
N ILE A 57 5.94 -15.55 -11.01
CA ILE A 57 6.54 -16.88 -11.02
C ILE A 57 6.06 -17.60 -9.76
N VAL A 58 5.40 -18.74 -9.92
CA VAL A 58 4.84 -19.52 -8.83
C VAL A 58 5.55 -20.86 -8.73
N ASP A 59 5.97 -21.21 -7.51
CA ASP A 59 6.64 -22.46 -7.20
C ASP A 59 7.84 -22.72 -8.14
N GLY A 60 8.89 -21.91 -8.02
CA GLY A 60 10.16 -22.14 -8.68
C GLY A 60 10.79 -23.46 -8.22
N GLU A 61 11.37 -24.23 -9.14
CA GLU A 61 11.98 -25.54 -8.87
C GLU A 61 13.47 -25.43 -8.51
N GLY A 62 13.90 -24.32 -7.94
CA GLY A 62 15.27 -24.12 -7.46
C GLY A 62 15.61 -24.97 -6.23
N ASN A 63 16.90 -25.14 -5.97
CA ASN A 63 17.38 -25.86 -4.81
C ASN A 63 17.07 -25.08 -3.52
N LYS A 64 16.39 -25.71 -2.58
CA LYS A 64 16.00 -25.10 -1.31
C LYS A 64 17.21 -24.60 -0.50
N ALA A 65 18.32 -25.33 -0.50
CA ALA A 65 19.52 -24.93 0.22
C ALA A 65 20.10 -23.61 -0.33
N ASP A 66 20.09 -23.44 -1.66
CA ASP A 66 20.58 -22.22 -2.29
C ASP A 66 19.63 -21.03 -2.06
N ILE A 67 18.33 -21.29 -2.03
CA ILE A 67 17.31 -20.28 -1.65
C ILE A 67 17.51 -19.84 -0.21
N ASP A 68 17.65 -20.77 0.73
CA ASP A 68 17.86 -20.47 2.15
C ASP A 68 19.18 -19.71 2.38
N ALA A 69 20.26 -20.07 1.68
CA ALA A 69 21.53 -19.36 1.71
C ALA A 69 21.38 -17.92 1.19
N ARG A 70 20.61 -17.74 0.10
CA ARG A 70 20.35 -16.40 -0.46
C ARG A 70 19.50 -15.55 0.47
N VAL A 71 18.50 -16.13 1.11
CA VAL A 71 17.69 -15.46 2.14
C VAL A 71 18.57 -15.00 3.31
N ALA A 72 19.48 -15.84 3.80
CA ALA A 72 20.42 -15.48 4.86
C ALA A 72 21.34 -14.33 4.44
N GLN A 73 21.84 -14.34 3.22
CA GLN A 73 22.67 -13.27 2.67
C GLN A 73 21.92 -11.93 2.60
N ILE A 74 20.67 -11.92 2.14
CA ILE A 74 19.87 -10.69 2.08
C ILE A 74 19.58 -10.16 3.49
N LYS A 75 19.29 -11.04 4.47
CA LYS A 75 19.10 -10.63 5.87
C LYS A 75 20.35 -9.96 6.44
N ALA A 76 21.53 -10.51 6.20
CA ALA A 76 22.77 -9.87 6.62
C ALA A 76 22.96 -8.49 6.00
N GLN A 77 22.66 -8.34 4.71
CA GLN A 77 22.71 -7.03 4.04
C GLN A 77 21.72 -6.01 4.62
N ILE A 78 20.55 -6.45 5.10
CA ILE A 78 19.57 -5.57 5.77
C ILE A 78 20.12 -5.05 7.11
N GLU A 79 20.88 -5.86 7.83
CA GLU A 79 21.50 -5.47 9.10
C GLU A 79 22.71 -4.53 8.91
N GLU A 80 23.46 -4.71 7.83
CA GLU A 80 24.65 -3.91 7.53
C GLU A 80 24.31 -2.55 6.91
N THR A 81 23.18 -2.44 6.21
CA THR A 81 22.85 -1.20 5.48
C THR A 81 22.36 -0.10 6.43
N THR A 82 22.86 1.11 6.23
CA THR A 82 22.49 2.32 6.97
C THR A 82 21.43 3.16 6.24
N SER A 83 21.16 2.85 4.97
CA SER A 83 20.19 3.56 4.13
C SER A 83 18.80 2.95 4.30
N ASP A 84 17.85 3.72 4.80
CA ASP A 84 16.45 3.27 4.95
C ASP A 84 15.83 2.84 3.62
N PHE A 85 16.16 3.54 2.54
CA PHE A 85 15.69 3.19 1.20
C PHE A 85 16.25 1.84 0.71
N ASP A 86 17.53 1.57 0.93
CA ASP A 86 18.14 0.29 0.54
C ASP A 86 17.62 -0.84 1.42
N LYS A 87 17.39 -0.57 2.70
CA LYS A 87 16.79 -1.51 3.63
C LYS A 87 15.39 -1.93 3.18
N GLU A 88 14.54 -0.98 2.81
CA GLU A 88 13.21 -1.26 2.24
C GLU A 88 13.30 -2.14 0.99
N LYS A 89 14.20 -1.84 0.06
CA LYS A 89 14.36 -2.62 -1.18
C LYS A 89 14.93 -4.02 -0.94
N LEU A 90 15.78 -4.20 0.05
CA LEU A 90 16.26 -5.52 0.48
C LEU A 90 15.14 -6.32 1.14
N GLN A 91 14.31 -5.69 1.98
CA GLN A 91 13.14 -6.33 2.59
C GLN A 91 12.12 -6.77 1.53
N GLU A 92 11.87 -5.96 0.50
CA GLU A 92 11.02 -6.31 -0.63
C GLU A 92 11.54 -7.56 -1.38
N ARG A 93 12.86 -7.64 -1.63
CA ARG A 93 13.49 -8.82 -2.24
C ARG A 93 13.37 -10.06 -1.34
N LEU A 94 13.64 -9.90 -0.06
CA LEU A 94 13.51 -10.97 0.93
C LEU A 94 12.08 -11.54 0.95
N ALA A 95 11.07 -10.68 0.96
CA ALA A 95 9.67 -11.08 0.94
C ALA A 95 9.30 -11.88 -0.32
N LYS A 96 9.85 -11.52 -1.47
CA LYS A 96 9.62 -12.24 -2.76
C LYS A 96 10.26 -13.63 -2.76
N LEU A 97 11.42 -13.81 -2.11
CA LEU A 97 12.11 -15.10 -2.04
C LEU A 97 11.54 -16.02 -0.94
N ALA A 98 11.30 -15.48 0.25
CA ALA A 98 10.90 -16.25 1.42
C ALA A 98 9.39 -16.37 1.61
N GLY A 99 8.62 -15.40 1.11
CA GLY A 99 7.17 -15.29 1.38
C GLY A 99 6.27 -16.08 0.44
N GLY A 100 6.79 -16.52 -0.70
CA GLY A 100 5.96 -17.14 -1.74
C GLY A 100 4.98 -16.19 -2.42
N VAL A 101 4.06 -16.73 -3.21
CA VAL A 101 3.02 -15.98 -3.93
C VAL A 101 1.65 -16.47 -3.53
N ALA A 102 0.84 -15.60 -2.95
CA ALA A 102 -0.58 -15.87 -2.71
C ALA A 102 -1.39 -15.59 -4.00
N VAL A 103 -2.19 -16.57 -4.41
CA VAL A 103 -3.08 -16.44 -5.56
C VAL A 103 -4.53 -16.43 -5.10
N ILE A 104 -5.18 -15.28 -5.17
CA ILE A 104 -6.60 -15.14 -4.88
C ILE A 104 -7.38 -15.35 -6.18
N ARG A 105 -8.22 -16.39 -6.21
CA ARG A 105 -9.09 -16.66 -7.35
C ARG A 105 -10.47 -16.08 -7.10
N VAL A 106 -10.91 -15.20 -7.98
CA VAL A 106 -12.22 -14.55 -7.91
C VAL A 106 -13.13 -15.19 -8.96
N GLY A 107 -14.34 -15.53 -8.55
CA GLY A 107 -15.37 -16.04 -9.43
C GLY A 107 -16.72 -15.39 -9.10
N ALA A 108 -17.61 -15.30 -10.09
CA ALA A 108 -18.99 -14.85 -9.94
C ALA A 108 -19.85 -15.47 -11.03
N ALA A 109 -21.17 -15.34 -10.92
CA ALA A 109 -22.11 -15.89 -11.89
C ALA A 109 -22.05 -15.15 -13.24
N THR A 110 -21.75 -13.85 -13.22
CA THR A 110 -21.64 -13.01 -14.41
C THR A 110 -20.26 -12.37 -14.56
N GLU A 111 -19.89 -11.99 -15.77
CA GLU A 111 -18.63 -11.29 -16.04
C GLU A 111 -18.56 -9.92 -15.34
N THR A 112 -19.69 -9.21 -15.25
CA THR A 112 -19.78 -7.91 -14.59
C THR A 112 -19.50 -8.03 -13.09
N GLU A 113 -20.17 -8.97 -12.41
CA GLU A 113 -19.94 -9.25 -11.00
C GLU A 113 -18.52 -9.72 -10.72
N MET A 114 -17.94 -10.53 -11.62
CA MET A 114 -16.55 -10.97 -11.48
C MET A 114 -15.57 -9.80 -11.58
N LYS A 115 -15.80 -8.86 -12.51
CA LYS A 115 -14.99 -7.65 -12.63
C LYS A 115 -15.12 -6.76 -11.41
N GLU A 116 -16.33 -6.56 -10.90
CA GLU A 116 -16.57 -5.78 -9.68
C GLU A 116 -15.87 -6.40 -8.47
N ALA A 117 -16.05 -7.69 -8.24
CA ALA A 117 -15.39 -8.40 -7.15
C ALA A 117 -13.86 -8.33 -7.24
N LYS A 118 -13.31 -8.44 -8.46
CA LYS A 118 -11.87 -8.29 -8.69
C LYS A 118 -11.38 -6.88 -8.33
N LEU A 119 -12.07 -5.83 -8.81
CA LEU A 119 -11.70 -4.45 -8.52
C LEU A 119 -11.79 -4.15 -7.01
N ARG A 120 -12.81 -4.66 -6.33
CA ARG A 120 -12.96 -4.53 -4.87
C ARG A 120 -11.81 -5.21 -4.11
N MET A 121 -11.35 -6.37 -4.56
CA MET A 121 -10.19 -7.03 -3.96
C MET A 121 -8.87 -6.29 -4.25
N GLU A 122 -8.70 -5.75 -5.45
CA GLU A 122 -7.53 -4.94 -5.80
C GLU A 122 -7.48 -3.65 -4.95
N ASP A 123 -8.62 -3.01 -4.74
CA ASP A 123 -8.77 -1.83 -3.89
C ASP A 123 -8.42 -2.14 -2.42
N ALA A 124 -9.01 -3.19 -1.86
CA ALA A 124 -8.71 -3.65 -0.51
C ALA A 124 -7.22 -3.99 -0.31
N LEU A 125 -6.58 -4.62 -1.31
CA LEU A 125 -5.16 -4.94 -1.27
C LEU A 125 -4.29 -3.66 -1.27
N ASN A 126 -4.63 -2.69 -2.12
CA ASN A 126 -3.92 -1.42 -2.18
C ASN A 126 -4.10 -0.61 -0.89
N ALA A 127 -5.32 -0.55 -0.35
CA ALA A 127 -5.59 0.08 0.94
C ALA A 127 -4.80 -0.58 2.08
N THR A 128 -4.72 -1.92 2.09
CA THR A 128 -3.94 -2.65 3.11
C THR A 128 -2.45 -2.35 3.01
N ARG A 129 -1.90 -2.26 1.80
CA ARG A 129 -0.49 -1.88 1.60
C ARG A 129 -0.22 -0.46 2.09
N ALA A 130 -1.05 0.50 1.71
CA ALA A 130 -0.94 1.87 2.17
C ALA A 130 -1.07 1.98 3.69
N ALA A 131 -1.96 1.19 4.31
CA ALA A 131 -2.10 1.13 5.77
C ALA A 131 -0.85 0.62 6.48
N VAL A 132 -0.16 -0.37 5.90
CA VAL A 132 1.10 -0.90 6.43
C VAL A 132 2.25 0.11 6.27
N GLU A 133 2.29 0.84 5.17
CA GLU A 133 3.35 1.81 4.85
C GLU A 133 3.18 3.12 5.61
N GLU A 134 1.97 3.66 5.69
CA GLU A 134 1.69 5.01 6.19
C GLU A 134 0.91 5.03 7.52
N GLY A 135 0.32 3.90 7.91
CA GLY A 135 -0.51 3.79 9.10
C GLY A 135 -1.98 4.10 8.87
N VAL A 136 -2.75 4.04 9.96
CA VAL A 136 -4.19 4.24 9.97
C VAL A 136 -4.60 5.25 11.05
N ILE A 137 -5.74 5.90 10.84
CA ILE A 137 -6.39 6.81 11.77
C ILE A 137 -7.84 6.39 12.01
N SER A 138 -8.50 7.02 12.98
CA SER A 138 -9.94 6.84 13.19
C SER A 138 -10.72 7.28 11.97
N GLY A 139 -11.56 6.38 11.44
CA GLY A 139 -12.30 6.56 10.19
C GLY A 139 -13.62 7.29 10.32
N GLY A 140 -14.41 7.22 9.26
CA GLY A 140 -15.75 7.82 9.21
C GLY A 140 -15.77 9.33 9.32
N GLY A 141 -14.67 10.02 9.01
CA GLY A 141 -14.53 11.47 9.16
C GLY A 141 -14.32 11.96 10.60
N SER A 142 -14.25 11.06 11.60
CA SER A 142 -14.09 11.44 13.01
C SER A 142 -12.74 12.10 13.30
N ALA A 143 -11.66 11.65 12.64
CA ALA A 143 -10.34 12.26 12.78
C ALA A 143 -10.34 13.75 12.41
N TYR A 144 -11.07 14.13 11.35
CA TYR A 144 -11.19 15.53 10.93
C TYR A 144 -11.93 16.38 11.97
N ILE A 145 -12.97 15.83 12.61
CA ILE A 145 -13.71 16.55 13.65
C ILE A 145 -12.83 16.78 14.87
N HIS A 146 -12.03 15.80 15.29
CA HIS A 146 -11.09 15.98 16.39
C HIS A 146 -9.96 16.96 16.03
N ALA A 147 -9.41 16.90 14.81
CA ALA A 147 -8.41 17.83 14.32
C ALA A 147 -8.94 19.29 14.19
N SER A 148 -10.25 19.47 13.95
CA SER A 148 -10.86 20.79 13.81
C SER A 148 -10.67 21.67 15.04
N LYS A 149 -10.50 21.08 16.23
CA LYS A 149 -10.23 21.82 17.48
C LYS A 149 -8.92 22.61 17.41
N GLU A 150 -7.88 22.00 16.85
CA GLU A 150 -6.56 22.66 16.70
C GLU A 150 -6.59 23.72 15.59
N VAL A 151 -7.30 23.44 14.49
CA VAL A 151 -7.49 24.43 13.42
C VAL A 151 -8.29 25.62 13.90
N ALA A 152 -9.29 25.41 14.78
CA ALA A 152 -10.05 26.51 15.40
C ALA A 152 -9.18 27.41 16.27
N LYS A 153 -8.25 26.83 17.04
CA LYS A 153 -7.29 27.60 17.85
C LYS A 153 -6.37 28.44 16.94
N LEU A 154 -5.89 27.86 15.87
CA LEU A 154 -5.08 28.57 14.87
C LEU A 154 -5.89 29.71 14.23
N ALA A 155 -7.11 29.44 13.76
CA ALA A 155 -7.97 30.44 13.14
C ALA A 155 -8.26 31.63 14.07
N ALA A 156 -8.38 31.38 15.37
CA ALA A 156 -8.57 32.46 16.38
C ALA A 156 -7.34 33.39 16.53
N SER A 157 -6.15 32.91 16.18
CA SER A 157 -4.91 33.70 16.23
C SER A 157 -4.62 34.47 14.93
N LEU A 158 -5.33 34.17 13.85
CA LEU A 158 -5.15 34.78 12.52
C LEU A 158 -6.08 35.99 12.34
N THR A 159 -5.76 36.84 11.34
CA THR A 159 -6.55 38.02 10.97
C THR A 159 -6.68 38.14 9.45
N GLY A 160 -7.68 38.90 8.98
CA GLY A 160 -7.88 39.15 7.54
C GLY A 160 -8.14 37.88 6.72
N ASP A 161 -7.56 37.81 5.54
CA ASP A 161 -7.79 36.72 4.58
C ASP A 161 -7.28 35.37 5.05
N GLU A 162 -6.22 35.34 5.85
CA GLU A 162 -5.69 34.11 6.46
C GLU A 162 -6.70 33.49 7.42
N LYS A 163 -7.37 34.31 8.23
CA LYS A 163 -8.44 33.84 9.11
C LYS A 163 -9.61 33.29 8.30
N THR A 164 -10.03 33.99 7.25
CA THR A 164 -11.09 33.51 6.36
C THR A 164 -10.74 32.18 5.74
N GLY A 165 -9.50 32.01 5.27
CA GLY A 165 -9.01 30.73 4.75
C GLY A 165 -9.08 29.59 5.77
N ALA A 166 -8.66 29.84 7.02
CA ALA A 166 -8.74 28.85 8.10
C ALA A 166 -10.20 28.49 8.46
N GLU A 167 -11.12 29.46 8.44
CA GLU A 167 -12.55 29.22 8.67
C GLU A 167 -13.18 28.36 7.56
N ILE A 168 -12.77 28.55 6.29
CA ILE A 168 -13.18 27.69 5.17
C ILE A 168 -12.74 26.24 5.40
N ILE A 169 -11.48 26.04 5.83
CA ILE A 169 -10.97 24.70 6.15
C ILE A 169 -11.76 24.08 7.31
N LEU A 170 -12.01 24.82 8.38
CA LEU A 170 -12.83 24.35 9.50
C LEU A 170 -14.19 23.82 9.04
N LYS A 171 -14.84 24.54 8.15
CA LYS A 171 -16.13 24.12 7.61
C LYS A 171 -16.01 22.87 6.73
N ALA A 172 -14.93 22.79 5.93
CA ALA A 172 -14.69 21.64 5.05
C ALA A 172 -14.39 20.35 5.85
N LEU A 173 -13.73 20.43 7.00
CA LEU A 173 -13.43 19.27 7.85
C LEU A 173 -14.69 18.57 8.41
N GLU A 174 -15.81 19.27 8.50
CA GLU A 174 -17.08 18.70 8.95
C GLU A 174 -17.77 17.86 7.85
N ALA A 175 -17.50 18.16 6.59
CA ALA A 175 -18.26 17.62 5.47
C ALA A 175 -18.27 16.08 5.38
N PRO A 176 -17.15 15.35 5.59
CA PRO A 176 -17.15 13.90 5.48
C PRO A 176 -18.13 13.22 6.44
N LEU A 177 -18.04 13.52 7.74
CA LEU A 177 -18.94 12.95 8.75
C LEU A 177 -20.39 13.42 8.54
N PHE A 178 -20.59 14.70 8.16
CA PHE A 178 -21.90 15.25 7.85
C PHE A 178 -22.62 14.45 6.76
N HIS A 179 -21.93 14.20 5.66
CA HIS A 179 -22.52 13.46 4.54
C HIS A 179 -22.73 11.98 4.87
N ILE A 180 -21.85 11.33 5.62
CA ILE A 180 -22.05 9.95 6.08
C ILE A 180 -23.31 9.85 6.92
N ALA A 181 -23.49 10.74 7.89
CA ALA A 181 -24.67 10.74 8.75
C ALA A 181 -25.95 11.03 7.97
N ASN A 182 -25.95 12.03 7.10
CA ASN A 182 -27.12 12.36 6.27
C ASN A 182 -27.50 11.24 5.29
N ASN A 183 -26.52 10.56 4.70
CA ASN A 183 -26.76 9.41 3.82
C ASN A 183 -27.38 8.22 4.59
N ALA A 184 -27.10 8.12 5.89
CA ALA A 184 -27.76 7.16 6.77
C ALA A 184 -29.15 7.63 7.27
N GLY A 185 -29.63 8.79 6.82
CA GLY A 185 -30.92 9.36 7.23
C GLY A 185 -30.91 10.06 8.59
N LEU A 186 -29.74 10.42 9.10
CA LEU A 186 -29.54 11.03 10.41
C LEU A 186 -29.22 12.53 10.29
N GLU A 187 -29.42 13.27 11.38
CA GLU A 187 -29.08 14.69 11.43
C GLU A 187 -27.57 14.88 11.63
N GLY A 188 -26.84 15.16 10.55
CA GLY A 188 -25.40 15.25 10.54
C GLY A 188 -24.80 16.30 11.51
N ALA A 189 -25.49 17.44 11.72
CA ALA A 189 -25.04 18.47 12.63
C ALA A 189 -25.03 17.97 14.10
N VAL A 190 -26.03 17.19 14.49
CA VAL A 190 -26.10 16.61 15.84
C VAL A 190 -24.97 15.60 16.05
N ILE A 191 -24.74 14.73 15.06
CA ILE A 191 -23.67 13.73 15.12
C ILE A 191 -22.29 14.39 15.23
N ILE A 192 -22.03 15.43 14.43
CA ILE A 192 -20.77 16.19 14.49
C ILE A 192 -20.54 16.80 15.88
N ASN A 193 -21.54 17.42 16.46
CA ASN A 193 -21.41 18.04 17.79
C ASN A 193 -21.09 17.00 18.87
N ASN A 194 -21.78 15.86 18.85
CA ASN A 194 -21.53 14.77 19.79
C ASN A 194 -20.12 14.19 19.65
N VAL A 195 -19.63 13.98 18.41
CA VAL A 195 -18.26 13.50 18.15
C VAL A 195 -17.24 14.56 18.58
N ARG A 196 -17.52 15.85 18.36
CA ARG A 196 -16.63 16.93 18.76
C ARG A 196 -16.46 17.00 20.30
N GLU A 197 -17.50 16.70 21.07
CA GLU A 197 -17.46 16.70 22.53
C GLU A 197 -16.88 15.41 23.13
N SER A 198 -16.81 14.33 22.34
CA SER A 198 -16.30 13.05 22.79
C SER A 198 -14.77 13.00 22.87
N GLU A 199 -14.24 11.91 23.42
CA GLU A 199 -12.80 11.62 23.49
C GLU A 199 -12.22 11.39 22.09
N VAL A 200 -10.94 11.76 21.94
CA VAL A 200 -10.20 11.54 20.67
C VAL A 200 -10.19 10.05 20.31
N GLY A 201 -10.52 9.75 19.06
CA GLY A 201 -10.68 8.39 18.58
C GLY A 201 -12.12 7.87 18.60
N THR A 202 -13.03 8.55 19.29
CA THR A 202 -14.46 8.26 19.24
C THR A 202 -15.07 8.85 17.98
N GLY A 203 -15.90 8.06 17.30
CA GLY A 203 -16.66 8.49 16.12
C GLY A 203 -18.05 7.85 16.12
N TYR A 204 -18.76 8.04 15.02
CA TYR A 204 -20.12 7.50 14.84
C TYR A 204 -20.11 6.34 13.84
N ASP A 205 -20.50 5.15 14.31
CA ASP A 205 -20.75 3.98 13.48
C ASP A 205 -22.18 4.08 12.90
N ALA A 206 -22.27 4.49 11.65
CA ALA A 206 -23.54 4.70 10.96
C ALA A 206 -24.29 3.39 10.67
N LEU A 207 -23.60 2.24 10.63
CA LEU A 207 -24.22 0.94 10.41
C LEU A 207 -24.98 0.45 11.65
N ASN A 208 -24.36 0.62 12.83
CA ASN A 208 -24.93 0.17 14.11
C ASN A 208 -25.58 1.32 14.91
N GLU A 209 -25.59 2.54 14.38
CA GLU A 209 -26.20 3.74 14.95
C GLU A 209 -25.71 4.05 16.37
N LYS A 210 -24.38 3.98 16.60
CA LYS A 210 -23.79 4.19 17.93
C LYS A 210 -22.45 4.90 17.88
N TYR A 211 -22.10 5.56 18.98
CA TYR A 211 -20.77 6.14 19.19
C TYR A 211 -19.83 5.07 19.72
N VAL A 212 -18.67 4.90 19.07
CA VAL A 212 -17.68 3.87 19.39
C VAL A 212 -16.28 4.40 19.26
N ASN A 213 -15.31 3.72 19.88
CA ASN A 213 -13.91 3.88 19.52
C ASN A 213 -13.70 3.31 18.12
N MET A 214 -13.39 4.17 17.16
CA MET A 214 -13.35 3.80 15.74
C MET A 214 -12.24 2.79 15.43
N VAL A 215 -11.09 2.88 16.12
CA VAL A 215 -9.98 1.94 15.93
C VAL A 215 -10.34 0.56 16.45
N GLU A 216 -10.93 0.47 17.63
CA GLU A 216 -11.37 -0.82 18.22
C GLU A 216 -12.52 -1.45 17.44
N ALA A 217 -13.40 -0.63 16.87
CA ALA A 217 -14.50 -1.07 16.02
C ALA A 217 -14.03 -1.48 14.60
N GLY A 218 -12.76 -1.26 14.25
CA GLY A 218 -12.23 -1.54 12.90
C GLY A 218 -12.69 -0.56 11.82
N ILE A 219 -13.19 0.60 12.20
CA ILE A 219 -13.59 1.67 11.28
C ILE A 219 -12.41 2.62 11.14
N LEU A 220 -11.61 2.38 10.09
CA LEU A 220 -10.31 3.01 9.89
C LEU A 220 -10.27 3.77 8.58
N ASP A 221 -9.49 4.85 8.55
CA ASP A 221 -9.05 5.55 7.34
C ASP A 221 -7.52 5.49 7.22
N LEU A 222 -7.01 5.68 6.00
CA LEU A 222 -5.58 5.74 5.77
C LEU A 222 -5.00 7.06 6.28
N SER A 223 -3.83 6.99 6.91
CA SER A 223 -3.07 8.18 7.29
C SER A 223 -2.36 8.75 6.06
N LEU A 224 -3.08 9.50 5.23
CA LEU A 224 -2.59 10.03 3.96
C LEU A 224 -1.87 11.38 4.15
N ILE A 225 -0.89 11.45 5.05
CA ILE A 225 -0.14 12.67 5.34
C ILE A 225 0.62 13.24 4.14
N HIS A 226 0.90 12.41 3.12
CA HIS A 226 1.61 12.81 1.92
C HIS A 226 0.69 13.24 0.75
N ILE A 227 -0.63 13.02 0.82
CA ILE A 227 -1.57 13.42 -0.23
C ILE A 227 -1.91 14.91 -0.16
N SER A 228 -1.76 15.53 0.97
CA SER A 228 -2.04 16.96 1.17
C SER A 228 -0.93 17.91 0.73
N GLU A 229 0.18 17.41 0.19
CA GLU A 229 1.21 18.27 -0.40
C GLU A 229 0.79 18.75 -1.80
N PRO A 230 0.40 20.04 -1.97
CA PRO A 230 -0.05 20.58 -3.27
C PRO A 230 1.06 20.64 -4.32
N THR A 231 2.29 20.33 -3.95
CA THR A 231 3.47 20.40 -4.82
C THR A 231 3.71 19.17 -5.68
N ARG A 232 2.93 18.11 -5.57
CA ARG A 232 3.07 16.91 -6.41
C ARG A 232 2.05 16.76 -7.52
N LEU A 233 1.27 17.76 -7.83
CA LEU A 233 0.69 17.91 -9.17
C LEU A 233 1.83 18.22 -10.15
N ARG A 234 2.70 17.25 -10.41
CA ARG A 234 3.47 17.26 -11.64
C ARG A 234 2.46 17.12 -12.76
N CYS A 235 2.22 18.23 -13.41
CA CYS A 235 1.64 18.24 -14.75
C CYS A 235 2.35 17.17 -15.56
N ILE A 236 1.62 16.13 -15.92
CA ILE A 236 2.01 15.23 -16.98
C ILE A 236 1.82 16.04 -18.25
N SER A 237 2.91 16.62 -18.73
CA SER A 237 3.04 17.11 -20.10
C SER A 237 3.50 15.97 -20.97
#